data_67bc4bde555c085c131cc55f8eeda1ff
#
_entry.id   67bc4bde555c085c131cc55f8eeda1ff
#
_cell.length_a   1.000
_cell.length_b   1.000
_cell.length_c   1.000
_cell.angle_alpha   90.00
_cell.angle_beta   90.00
_cell.angle_gamma   90.00
#
_symmetry.space_group_name_H-M   'P 1'
#
loop_
_entity.id
_entity.type
_entity.pdbx_description
1 polymer ?
#
loop_
_entity_poly.entity_id
_entity_poly.type
_entity_poly.pdbx_seq_one_letter_code
_entity_poly.pdbx_strand_id
1 'polypeptide(L)'
;APANVDEDARMAEDKALIRKFFENEIEDNASLHDFLMERSIHWSDDVEYVTNQILNNLSKIAKSGTVSIPNAFAKQEDEDFAVKLLTKSLINYDDYAEEISKNLSNWEFDRLLSTDVALVVMGLTEAQNFDDIPLKVTINEYVDIANFYNSGAHNSGSFVNGLLDKMIKKMVDEGAVVKSGRGLVGGFK
;
A
#
# COMPACT_ATOMS: atom_id res chain seq x y z
N ALA A 1 -43.68 -22.78 17.99
CA ALA A 1 -42.52 -21.93 18.08
C ALA A 1 -41.28 -22.50 18.79
N PRO A 2 -41.06 -23.85 18.91
CA PRO A 2 -39.77 -24.35 19.41
C PRO A 2 -38.70 -24.53 18.32
N ALA A 3 -39.01 -24.39 17.03
CA ALA A 3 -38.06 -24.60 15.94
C ALA A 3 -37.03 -23.48 15.77
N ASN A 4 -37.34 -22.24 16.11
CA ASN A 4 -36.44 -21.10 15.92
C ASN A 4 -35.28 -21.04 16.93
N VAL A 5 -35.45 -21.55 18.13
CA VAL A 5 -34.40 -21.48 19.16
C VAL A 5 -33.23 -22.42 18.86
N ASP A 6 -33.51 -23.57 18.24
CA ASP A 6 -32.46 -24.54 17.83
C ASP A 6 -31.71 -24.08 16.61
N GLU A 7 -32.35 -23.39 15.67
CA GLU A 7 -31.74 -22.86 14.45
C GLU A 7 -30.84 -21.64 14.74
N ASP A 8 -31.27 -20.75 15.62
CA ASP A 8 -30.45 -19.62 16.06
C ASP A 8 -29.21 -20.07 16.84
N ALA A 9 -29.34 -21.10 17.68
CA ALA A 9 -28.22 -21.66 18.43
C ALA A 9 -27.21 -22.33 17.49
N ARG A 10 -27.64 -23.13 16.52
CA ARG A 10 -26.77 -23.73 15.49
C ARG A 10 -26.05 -22.70 14.65
N MET A 11 -26.76 -21.67 14.21
CA MET A 11 -26.15 -20.58 13.46
C MET A 11 -25.09 -19.82 14.26
N ALA A 12 -25.27 -19.66 15.57
CA ALA A 12 -24.27 -19.06 16.45
C ALA A 12 -23.02 -19.95 16.61
N GLU A 13 -23.22 -21.27 16.73
CA GLU A 13 -22.12 -22.25 16.78
C GLU A 13 -21.34 -22.30 15.46
N ASP A 14 -22.02 -22.34 14.32
CA ASP A 14 -21.40 -22.35 12.99
C ASP A 14 -20.57 -21.09 12.76
N LYS A 15 -21.06 -19.92 13.17
CA LYS A 15 -20.31 -18.67 13.08
C LYS A 15 -19.07 -18.67 13.97
N ALA A 16 -19.21 -19.18 15.21
CA ALA A 16 -18.07 -19.27 16.11
C ALA A 16 -16.99 -20.19 15.56
N LEU A 17 -17.40 -21.32 14.92
CA LEU A 17 -16.48 -22.24 14.27
C LEU A 17 -15.77 -21.59 13.08
N ILE A 18 -16.51 -20.92 12.20
CA ILE A 18 -15.94 -20.23 11.03
C ILE A 18 -14.99 -19.10 11.48
N ARG A 19 -15.40 -18.31 12.48
CA ARG A 19 -14.52 -17.28 13.04
C ARG A 19 -13.20 -17.88 13.53
N LYS A 20 -13.27 -18.94 14.32
CA LYS A 20 -12.09 -19.64 14.84
C LYS A 20 -11.19 -20.19 13.75
N PHE A 21 -11.79 -20.69 12.65
CA PHE A 21 -11.05 -21.17 11.49
C PHE A 21 -10.27 -20.04 10.83
N PHE A 22 -10.91 -18.89 10.59
CA PHE A 22 -10.24 -17.74 9.97
C PHE A 22 -9.14 -17.16 10.87
N GLU A 23 -9.40 -17.00 12.17
CA GLU A 23 -8.43 -16.47 13.11
C GLU A 23 -7.20 -17.39 13.28
N ASN A 24 -7.40 -18.69 13.45
CA ASN A 24 -6.30 -19.62 13.78
C ASN A 24 -5.63 -20.26 12.54
N GLU A 25 -6.40 -20.55 11.48
CA GLU A 25 -5.92 -21.34 10.34
C GLU A 25 -5.58 -20.46 9.12
N ILE A 26 -6.07 -19.24 9.08
CA ILE A 26 -5.80 -18.31 7.97
C ILE A 26 -4.85 -17.20 8.44
N GLU A 27 -5.22 -16.46 9.49
CA GLU A 27 -4.52 -15.26 9.93
C GLU A 27 -3.17 -15.60 10.58
N ASP A 28 -3.10 -16.64 11.40
CA ASP A 28 -1.89 -17.08 12.12
C ASP A 28 -1.05 -18.12 11.35
N ASN A 29 -1.42 -18.49 10.11
CA ASN A 29 -0.75 -19.55 9.36
C ASN A 29 0.41 -19.03 8.51
N ALA A 30 1.62 -19.01 9.07
CA ALA A 30 2.81 -18.53 8.37
C ALA A 30 3.06 -19.24 7.02
N SER A 31 2.86 -20.57 6.94
CA SER A 31 3.06 -21.32 5.70
C SER A 31 2.06 -20.95 4.61
N LEU A 32 0.81 -20.63 4.99
CA LEU A 32 -0.20 -20.13 4.06
C LEU A 32 0.15 -18.71 3.59
N HIS A 33 0.62 -17.85 4.50
CA HIS A 33 1.06 -16.51 4.16
C HIS A 33 2.21 -16.55 3.15
N ASP A 34 3.26 -17.33 3.41
CA ASP A 34 4.39 -17.49 2.49
C ASP A 34 3.93 -17.97 1.12
N PHE A 35 3.05 -18.98 1.08
CA PHE A 35 2.50 -19.51 -0.17
C PHE A 35 1.65 -18.50 -0.94
N LEU A 36 0.88 -17.67 -0.26
CA LEU A 36 0.07 -16.62 -0.88
C LEU A 36 0.93 -15.46 -1.37
N MET A 37 1.93 -15.04 -0.59
CA MET A 37 2.87 -13.99 -0.94
C MET A 37 3.70 -14.33 -2.18
N GLU A 38 4.13 -15.58 -2.35
CA GLU A 38 4.81 -16.05 -3.57
C GLU A 38 3.93 -15.89 -4.83
N ARG A 39 2.61 -15.82 -4.69
CA ARG A 39 1.67 -15.70 -5.80
C ARG A 39 1.19 -14.28 -6.06
N SER A 40 1.11 -13.48 -5.05
CA SER A 40 0.65 -12.09 -5.18
C SER A 40 1.15 -11.24 -4.02
N ILE A 41 1.77 -10.13 -4.36
CA ILE A 41 2.24 -9.11 -3.42
C ILE A 41 1.11 -8.58 -2.52
N HIS A 42 -0.12 -8.53 -3.00
CA HIS A 42 -1.27 -8.02 -2.23
C HIS A 42 -1.55 -8.81 -0.96
N TRP A 43 -1.03 -10.04 -0.85
CA TRP A 43 -1.21 -10.84 0.36
C TRP A 43 -0.30 -10.45 1.53
N SER A 44 0.62 -9.50 1.38
CA SER A 44 1.47 -9.05 2.50
C SER A 44 0.67 -8.33 3.59
N ASP A 45 -0.32 -7.54 3.20
CA ASP A 45 -1.13 -6.68 4.08
C ASP A 45 -2.65 -6.90 3.91
N ASP A 46 -3.08 -7.51 2.80
CA ASP A 46 -4.50 -7.70 2.54
C ASP A 46 -5.15 -8.84 3.34
N VAL A 47 -4.37 -9.81 3.87
CA VAL A 47 -4.92 -10.97 4.58
C VAL A 47 -5.76 -10.57 5.77
N GLU A 48 -5.26 -9.71 6.64
CA GLU A 48 -5.99 -9.23 7.81
C GLU A 48 -7.24 -8.44 7.39
N TYR A 49 -7.12 -7.55 6.41
CA TYR A 49 -8.24 -6.78 5.89
C TYR A 49 -9.33 -7.69 5.32
N VAL A 50 -8.98 -8.65 4.46
CA VAL A 50 -9.93 -9.58 3.83
C VAL A 50 -10.58 -10.47 4.88
N THR A 51 -9.82 -11.00 5.84
CA THR A 51 -10.33 -11.82 6.94
C THR A 51 -11.35 -11.04 7.77
N ASN A 52 -11.04 -9.81 8.16
CA ASN A 52 -11.95 -8.94 8.89
C ASN A 52 -13.24 -8.65 8.10
N GLN A 53 -13.15 -8.45 6.77
CA GLN A 53 -14.33 -8.25 5.92
C GLN A 53 -15.21 -9.51 5.87
N ILE A 54 -14.62 -10.68 5.78
CA ILE A 54 -15.36 -11.96 5.81
C ILE A 54 -16.07 -12.13 7.16
N LEU A 55 -15.38 -11.94 8.28
CA LEU A 55 -15.94 -12.06 9.62
C LEU A 55 -17.06 -11.05 9.88
N ASN A 56 -16.91 -9.82 9.39
CA ASN A 56 -17.94 -8.80 9.46
C ASN A 56 -19.18 -9.17 8.64
N ASN A 57 -19.00 -9.73 7.45
CA ASN A 57 -20.10 -10.20 6.60
C ASN A 57 -20.83 -11.40 7.21
N LEU A 58 -20.13 -12.35 7.81
CA LEU A 58 -20.73 -13.46 8.54
C LEU A 58 -21.70 -12.98 9.63
N SER A 59 -21.34 -11.91 10.31
CA SER A 59 -22.21 -11.29 11.32
C SER A 59 -23.45 -10.63 10.74
N LYS A 60 -23.41 -10.16 9.49
CA LYS A 60 -24.53 -9.52 8.78
C LYS A 60 -25.45 -10.55 8.11
N ILE A 61 -24.92 -11.63 7.53
CA ILE A 61 -25.68 -12.70 6.86
C ILE A 61 -26.80 -13.21 7.76
N ALA A 62 -26.52 -13.41 9.03
CA ALA A 62 -27.50 -13.89 10.00
C ALA A 62 -28.68 -12.94 10.23
N LYS A 63 -28.52 -11.65 9.97
CA LYS A 63 -29.57 -10.65 10.21
C LYS A 63 -30.35 -10.30 8.95
N SER A 64 -29.71 -10.31 7.80
CA SER A 64 -30.28 -9.79 6.53
C SER A 64 -30.30 -10.82 5.39
N GLY A 65 -29.59 -11.95 5.52
CA GLY A 65 -29.42 -12.91 4.44
C GLY A 65 -28.60 -12.41 3.24
N THR A 66 -27.99 -11.22 3.34
CA THR A 66 -27.26 -10.59 2.25
C THR A 66 -25.79 -10.40 2.58
N VAL A 67 -24.93 -10.63 1.58
CA VAL A 67 -23.50 -10.32 1.63
C VAL A 67 -23.28 -8.97 0.95
N SER A 68 -22.50 -8.11 1.56
CA SER A 68 -22.06 -6.85 0.99
C SER A 68 -20.55 -6.92 0.76
N ILE A 69 -20.14 -6.86 -0.51
CA ILE A 69 -18.72 -6.66 -0.84
C ILE A 69 -18.46 -5.16 -0.73
N PRO A 70 -17.55 -4.72 0.14
CA PRO A 70 -17.23 -3.30 0.25
C PRO A 70 -16.57 -2.80 -1.04
N ASN A 71 -16.63 -1.50 -1.26
CA ASN A 71 -15.85 -0.87 -2.33
C ASN A 71 -14.36 -1.12 -2.10
N ALA A 72 -13.58 -1.16 -3.18
CA ALA A 72 -12.13 -1.30 -3.12
C ALA A 72 -11.48 -0.18 -2.29
N PHE A 73 -12.04 1.02 -2.34
CA PHE A 73 -11.62 2.15 -1.52
C PHE A 73 -12.58 2.33 -0.35
N ALA A 74 -12.02 2.47 0.86
CA ALA A 74 -12.81 2.71 2.08
C ALA A 74 -13.45 4.10 2.07
N LYS A 75 -12.80 5.07 1.44
CA LYS A 75 -13.24 6.46 1.32
C LYS A 75 -13.03 6.97 -0.10
N GLN A 76 -13.83 7.96 -0.50
CA GLN A 76 -13.67 8.65 -1.78
C GLN A 76 -12.29 9.34 -1.88
N GLU A 77 -11.78 9.84 -0.78
CA GLU A 77 -10.46 10.49 -0.69
C GLU A 77 -9.31 9.55 -1.10
N ASP A 78 -9.44 8.25 -0.81
CA ASP A 78 -8.42 7.24 -1.18
C ASP A 78 -8.42 7.00 -2.70
N GLU A 79 -9.61 6.97 -3.33
CA GLU A 79 -9.74 6.88 -4.78
C GLU A 79 -9.20 8.15 -5.47
N ASP A 80 -9.55 9.32 -4.96
CA ASP A 80 -9.07 10.61 -5.48
C ASP A 80 -7.54 10.72 -5.37
N PHE A 81 -6.96 10.24 -4.27
CA PHE A 81 -5.52 10.14 -4.09
C PHE A 81 -4.88 9.27 -5.17
N ALA A 82 -5.38 8.04 -5.36
CA ALA A 82 -4.83 7.09 -6.33
C ALA A 82 -4.90 7.64 -7.76
N VAL A 83 -6.04 8.20 -8.16
CA VAL A 83 -6.23 8.80 -9.49
C VAL A 83 -5.32 10.01 -9.70
N LYS A 84 -5.20 10.89 -8.70
CA LYS A 84 -4.33 12.07 -8.76
C LYS A 84 -2.86 11.65 -8.85
N LEU A 85 -2.43 10.70 -8.03
CA LEU A 85 -1.05 10.20 -8.03
C LEU A 85 -0.69 9.61 -9.40
N LEU A 86 -1.49 8.67 -9.91
CA LEU A 86 -1.26 8.05 -11.21
C LEU A 86 -1.23 9.09 -12.33
N THR A 87 -2.22 9.97 -12.38
CA THR A 87 -2.32 10.98 -13.44
C THR A 87 -1.12 11.91 -13.43
N LYS A 88 -0.71 12.39 -12.26
CA LYS A 88 0.43 13.30 -12.13
C LYS A 88 1.76 12.60 -12.42
N SER A 89 1.91 11.33 -12.02
CA SER A 89 3.10 10.53 -12.34
C SER A 89 3.26 10.33 -13.84
N LEU A 90 2.16 10.05 -14.56
CA LEU A 90 2.21 9.88 -16.01
C LEU A 90 2.50 11.21 -16.75
N ILE A 91 1.90 12.31 -16.32
CA ILE A 91 2.11 13.62 -16.94
C ILE A 91 3.56 14.10 -16.78
N ASN A 92 4.17 13.87 -15.63
CA ASN A 92 5.50 14.36 -15.31
C ASN A 92 6.60 13.29 -15.50
N TYR A 93 6.27 12.15 -16.09
CA TYR A 93 7.19 11.01 -16.20
C TYR A 93 8.51 11.39 -16.89
N ASP A 94 8.43 12.04 -18.03
CA ASP A 94 9.61 12.38 -18.83
C ASP A 94 10.53 13.36 -18.09
N ASP A 95 9.97 14.36 -17.44
CA ASP A 95 10.71 15.35 -16.65
C ASP A 95 11.43 14.69 -15.47
N TYR A 96 10.74 13.80 -14.74
CA TYR A 96 11.34 13.07 -13.63
C TYR A 96 12.38 12.05 -14.12
N ALA A 97 12.15 11.36 -15.23
CA ALA A 97 13.09 10.42 -15.80
C ALA A 97 14.39 11.12 -16.20
N GLU A 98 14.31 12.33 -16.79
CA GLU A 98 15.47 13.15 -17.10
C GLU A 98 16.22 13.58 -15.83
N GLU A 99 15.50 14.01 -14.79
CA GLU A 99 16.12 14.39 -13.52
C GLU A 99 16.73 13.18 -12.79
N ILE A 100 16.08 12.02 -12.82
CA ILE A 100 16.66 10.76 -12.31
C ILE A 100 17.97 10.48 -13.02
N SER A 101 18.00 10.52 -14.36
CA SER A 101 19.21 10.28 -15.16
C SER A 101 20.38 11.19 -14.77
N LYS A 102 20.11 12.49 -14.54
CA LYS A 102 21.12 13.46 -14.08
C LYS A 102 21.66 13.19 -12.68
N ASN A 103 20.88 12.50 -11.85
CA ASN A 103 21.23 12.20 -10.46
C ASN A 103 21.91 10.84 -10.26
N LEU A 104 22.00 10.02 -11.31
CA LEU A 104 22.71 8.74 -11.30
C LEU A 104 24.23 8.99 -11.35
N SER A 105 24.97 8.48 -10.36
CA SER A 105 26.41 8.72 -10.26
C SER A 105 27.26 7.64 -10.96
N ASN A 106 26.75 6.41 -11.07
CA ASN A 106 27.50 5.24 -11.62
C ASN A 106 26.61 4.25 -12.36
N TRP A 107 25.41 4.64 -12.76
CA TRP A 107 24.44 3.78 -13.43
C TRP A 107 23.93 4.45 -14.70
N GLU A 108 23.77 3.65 -15.75
CA GLU A 108 23.07 4.09 -16.95
C GLU A 108 21.56 3.91 -16.70
N PHE A 109 20.75 4.90 -17.04
CA PHE A 109 19.30 4.90 -16.82
C PHE A 109 18.62 3.65 -17.41
N ASP A 110 19.03 3.23 -18.60
CA ASP A 110 18.51 2.07 -19.32
C ASP A 110 18.77 0.72 -18.61
N ARG A 111 19.61 0.73 -17.58
CA ARG A 111 19.94 -0.46 -16.79
C ARG A 111 19.18 -0.52 -15.47
N LEU A 112 18.39 0.49 -15.17
CA LEU A 112 17.55 0.50 -13.98
C LEU A 112 16.36 -0.43 -14.16
N LEU A 113 15.89 -1.00 -13.05
CA LEU A 113 14.63 -1.73 -13.05
C LEU A 113 13.47 -0.75 -13.28
N SER A 114 12.57 -1.10 -14.19
CA SER A 114 11.40 -0.26 -14.48
C SER A 114 10.53 -0.02 -13.24
N THR A 115 10.48 -0.98 -12.33
CA THR A 115 9.79 -0.86 -11.04
C THR A 115 10.44 0.19 -10.16
N ASP A 116 11.77 0.20 -10.04
CA ASP A 116 12.49 1.19 -9.24
C ASP A 116 12.27 2.61 -9.77
N VAL A 117 12.35 2.77 -11.11
CA VAL A 117 12.09 4.06 -11.77
C VAL A 117 10.64 4.51 -11.49
N ALA A 118 9.66 3.61 -11.62
CA ALA A 118 8.26 3.93 -11.35
C ALA A 118 8.05 4.37 -9.90
N LEU A 119 8.64 3.66 -8.93
CA LEU A 119 8.56 4.00 -7.51
C LEU A 119 9.19 5.37 -7.21
N VAL A 120 10.34 5.68 -7.81
CA VAL A 120 10.95 7.00 -7.65
C VAL A 120 10.08 8.09 -8.26
N VAL A 121 9.56 7.90 -9.48
CA VAL A 121 8.65 8.87 -10.13
C VAL A 121 7.40 9.10 -9.27
N MET A 122 6.79 8.04 -8.74
CA MET A 122 5.62 8.15 -7.87
C MET A 122 5.95 8.87 -6.56
N GLY A 123 7.08 8.54 -5.92
CA GLY A 123 7.53 9.19 -4.70
C GLY A 123 7.80 10.69 -4.88
N LEU A 124 8.44 11.09 -5.99
CA LEU A 124 8.64 12.51 -6.33
C LEU A 124 7.32 13.22 -6.60
N THR A 125 6.41 12.55 -7.31
CA THR A 125 5.05 13.05 -7.58
C THR A 125 4.29 13.29 -6.29
N GLU A 126 4.31 12.33 -5.35
CA GLU A 126 3.65 12.46 -4.07
C GLU A 126 4.27 13.57 -3.23
N ALA A 127 5.60 13.63 -3.14
CA ALA A 127 6.30 14.67 -2.41
C ALA A 127 5.88 16.07 -2.87
N GLN A 128 5.69 16.28 -4.16
CA GLN A 128 5.39 17.59 -4.76
C GLN A 128 3.90 17.95 -4.74
N ASN A 129 2.99 16.96 -4.87
CA ASN A 129 1.58 17.23 -5.13
C ASN A 129 0.64 16.94 -3.95
N PHE A 130 1.16 16.39 -2.84
CA PHE A 130 0.40 16.06 -1.64
C PHE A 130 1.07 16.70 -0.42
N ASP A 131 0.65 17.92 -0.13
CA ASP A 131 1.27 18.77 0.88
C ASP A 131 1.01 18.33 2.33
N ASP A 132 -0.02 17.54 2.57
CA ASP A 132 -0.39 16.99 3.87
C ASP A 132 0.30 15.66 4.22
N ILE A 133 1.03 15.03 3.28
CA ILE A 133 1.80 13.81 3.52
C ILE A 133 3.24 14.17 3.90
N PRO A 134 3.76 13.72 5.06
CA PRO A 134 5.15 13.95 5.45
C PRO A 134 6.14 13.29 4.50
N LEU A 135 7.22 13.98 4.13
CA LEU A 135 8.23 13.46 3.20
C LEU A 135 8.88 12.15 3.66
N LYS A 136 9.06 11.97 4.98
CA LYS A 136 9.57 10.71 5.52
C LYS A 136 8.61 9.54 5.32
N VAL A 137 7.31 9.80 5.41
CA VAL A 137 6.30 8.77 5.13
C VAL A 137 6.38 8.40 3.66
N THR A 138 6.34 9.38 2.76
CA THR A 138 6.51 9.14 1.32
C THR A 138 7.73 8.25 1.05
N ILE A 139 8.92 8.61 1.55
CA ILE A 139 10.14 7.82 1.29
C ILE A 139 10.00 6.40 1.82
N ASN A 140 9.54 6.23 3.06
CA ASN A 140 9.43 4.92 3.70
C ASN A 140 8.49 3.99 2.94
N GLU A 141 7.31 4.46 2.56
CA GLU A 141 6.33 3.65 1.82
C GLU A 141 6.89 3.15 0.47
N TYR A 142 7.54 4.02 -0.30
CA TYR A 142 8.12 3.61 -1.58
C TYR A 142 9.35 2.70 -1.41
N VAL A 143 10.13 2.86 -0.33
CA VAL A 143 11.24 1.96 0.02
C VAL A 143 10.71 0.58 0.42
N ASP A 144 9.64 0.52 1.20
CA ASP A 144 9.03 -0.74 1.62
C ASP A 144 8.47 -1.50 0.41
N ILE A 145 7.80 -0.80 -0.51
CA ILE A 145 7.35 -1.39 -1.78
C ILE A 145 8.54 -1.90 -2.60
N ALA A 146 9.64 -1.12 -2.70
CA ALA A 146 10.83 -1.54 -3.44
C ALA A 146 11.47 -2.80 -2.85
N ASN A 147 11.56 -2.89 -1.53
CA ASN A 147 12.07 -4.07 -0.82
C ASN A 147 11.20 -5.29 -1.08
N PHE A 148 9.89 -5.10 -1.12
CA PHE A 148 8.94 -6.18 -1.34
C PHE A 148 9.03 -6.73 -2.78
N TYR A 149 9.01 -5.88 -3.79
CA TYR A 149 9.05 -6.29 -5.20
C TYR A 149 10.35 -6.98 -5.61
N ASN A 150 11.46 -6.66 -4.95
CA ASN A 150 12.80 -7.11 -5.35
C ASN A 150 13.52 -7.88 -4.22
N SER A 151 12.81 -8.69 -3.47
CA SER A 151 13.26 -9.42 -2.26
C SER A 151 14.40 -10.43 -2.48
N GLY A 152 15.16 -10.43 -3.56
CA GLY A 152 16.13 -11.50 -3.74
C GLY A 152 17.46 -11.18 -4.40
N ALA A 153 17.61 -10.15 -5.21
CA ALA A 153 18.81 -9.99 -6.02
C ALA A 153 19.32 -8.55 -6.20
N HIS A 154 18.49 -7.57 -5.97
CA HIS A 154 18.85 -6.17 -6.16
C HIS A 154 18.55 -5.38 -4.88
N ASN A 155 19.46 -4.48 -4.54
CA ASN A 155 19.30 -3.60 -3.37
C ASN A 155 18.37 -2.40 -3.72
N SER A 156 17.17 -2.73 -4.27
CA SER A 156 16.19 -1.75 -4.76
C SER A 156 15.75 -0.78 -3.67
N GLY A 157 15.49 -1.26 -2.46
CA GLY A 157 15.12 -0.39 -1.35
C GLY A 157 16.17 0.66 -1.03
N SER A 158 17.46 0.27 -0.95
CA SER A 158 18.55 1.24 -0.72
C SER A 158 18.75 2.19 -1.90
N PHE A 159 18.55 1.71 -3.13
CA PHE A 159 18.63 2.54 -4.34
C PHE A 159 17.50 3.58 -4.35
N VAL A 160 16.26 3.15 -4.18
CA VAL A 160 15.07 4.02 -4.15
C VAL A 160 15.20 5.03 -3.01
N ASN A 161 15.60 4.58 -1.80
CA ASN A 161 15.82 5.47 -0.65
C ASN A 161 16.84 6.56 -0.96
N GLY A 162 18.03 6.18 -1.45
CA GLY A 162 19.11 7.13 -1.72
C GLY A 162 18.74 8.16 -2.80
N LEU A 163 18.01 7.71 -3.82
CA LEU A 163 17.59 8.59 -4.91
C LEU A 163 16.47 9.53 -4.50
N LEU A 164 15.42 9.02 -3.81
CA LEU A 164 14.34 9.84 -3.28
C LEU A 164 14.85 10.87 -2.27
N ASP A 165 15.68 10.46 -1.30
CA ASP A 165 16.25 11.37 -0.30
C ASP A 165 17.01 12.53 -0.97
N LYS A 166 17.88 12.19 -1.93
CA LYS A 166 18.68 13.18 -2.67
C LYS A 166 17.83 14.15 -3.48
N MET A 167 16.86 13.60 -4.25
CA MET A 167 16.06 14.41 -5.16
C MET A 167 15.03 15.26 -4.41
N ILE A 168 14.37 14.70 -3.38
CA ILE A 168 13.41 15.44 -2.55
C ILE A 168 14.12 16.58 -1.80
N LYS A 169 15.34 16.36 -1.27
CA LYS A 169 16.13 17.44 -0.66
C LYS A 169 16.38 18.60 -1.63
N LYS A 170 16.83 18.27 -2.83
CA LYS A 170 17.00 19.27 -3.89
C LYS A 170 15.71 20.04 -4.17
N MET A 171 14.58 19.33 -4.31
CA MET A 171 13.27 19.96 -4.56
C MET A 171 12.80 20.86 -3.40
N VAL A 172 13.09 20.48 -2.16
CA VAL A 172 12.80 21.31 -0.98
C VAL A 172 13.68 22.57 -0.98
N ASP A 173 14.98 22.43 -1.24
CA ASP A 173 15.92 23.55 -1.28
C ASP A 173 15.58 24.56 -2.41
N GLU A 174 15.07 24.06 -3.53
CA GLU A 174 14.59 24.85 -4.66
C GLU A 174 13.18 25.44 -4.47
N GLY A 175 12.50 25.09 -3.37
CA GLY A 175 11.13 25.53 -3.08
C GLY A 175 10.05 24.88 -3.97
N ALA A 176 10.39 23.80 -4.67
CA ALA A 176 9.46 23.03 -5.52
C ALA A 176 8.54 22.10 -4.71
N VAL A 177 8.89 21.83 -3.45
CA VAL A 177 8.08 21.04 -2.51
C VAL A 177 7.69 21.92 -1.33
N VAL A 178 6.38 22.10 -1.12
CA VAL A 178 5.81 22.82 0.01
C VAL A 178 4.91 21.88 0.79
N LYS A 179 5.16 21.75 2.09
CA LYS A 179 4.36 20.93 2.99
C LYS A 179 3.50 21.80 3.91
N SER A 180 2.31 21.29 4.24
CA SER A 180 1.35 21.94 5.11
C SER A 180 0.76 20.97 6.14
N GLY A 181 0.15 21.47 7.20
CA GLY A 181 -0.56 20.65 8.19
C GLY A 181 0.26 19.45 8.68
N ARG A 182 -0.27 18.25 8.47
CA ARG A 182 0.39 16.99 8.85
C ARG A 182 1.71 16.75 8.09
N GLY A 183 1.82 17.26 6.88
CA GLY A 183 3.02 17.14 6.05
C GLY A 183 4.28 17.77 6.66
N LEU A 184 4.14 18.66 7.63
CA LEU A 184 5.25 19.27 8.38
C LEU A 184 5.83 18.37 9.47
N VAL A 185 5.15 17.24 9.78
CA VAL A 185 5.59 16.33 10.85
C VAL A 185 6.88 15.62 10.43
N GLY A 186 7.86 15.66 11.34
CA GLY A 186 9.12 14.93 11.16
C GLY A 186 10.23 15.66 10.41
N GLY A 187 10.04 16.91 10.01
CA GLY A 187 11.04 17.82 9.42
C GLY A 187 12.07 17.15 8.52
N PHE A 188 12.10 17.46 7.25
CA PHE A 188 13.15 16.99 6.33
C PHE A 188 14.36 17.93 6.49
N LYS A 189 15.44 17.44 7.15
CA LYS A 189 16.70 18.16 7.31
C LYS A 189 17.79 17.50 6.52
#